data_0f9dcef37ad5835ee96e2fbf27f4adcb
#
_entry.id   0f9dcef37ad5835ee96e2fbf27f4adcb
#
_cell.length_a   1.000
_cell.length_b   1.000
_cell.length_c   1.000
_cell.angle_alpha   90.00
_cell.angle_beta   90.00
_cell.angle_gamma   90.00
#
_symmetry.space_group_name_H-M   'P 1'
#
loop_
_entity.id
_entity.type
_entity.pdbx_description
1 polymer ?
#
loop_
_entity_poly.entity_id
_entity_poly.type
_entity_poly.pdbx_seq_one_letter_code
_entity_poly.pdbx_strand_id
1 'polypeptide(L)'
;MLVTGRILNAEPLASRTYTAQNGEQRVANERKVHFSDGTGSFLATMIGDNATRWIHEHDWRNFSLWACDFNLTSRDYVKDGNKMVFTDITITKLVPLI
;
A
#
# COMPACT_ATOMS: atom_id res chain seq x y z
N MET A 1 -10.94 0.49 -6.82
CA MET A 1 -11.93 1.17 -5.94
C MET A 1 -11.36 2.51 -5.52
N LEU A 2 -12.20 3.53 -5.50
CA LEU A 2 -11.79 4.88 -5.14
C LEU A 2 -12.48 5.31 -3.85
N VAL A 3 -11.70 5.78 -2.88
CA VAL A 3 -12.21 6.37 -1.65
C VAL A 3 -11.55 7.71 -1.39
N THR A 4 -12.24 8.59 -0.69
CA THR A 4 -11.68 9.82 -0.18
C THR A 4 -11.57 9.74 1.34
N GLY A 5 -10.56 10.37 1.88
CA GLY A 5 -10.32 10.34 3.32
C GLY A 5 -8.96 10.95 3.66
N ARG A 6 -8.41 10.53 4.77
CA ARG A 6 -7.12 11.07 5.21
C ARG A 6 -6.13 9.96 5.49
N ILE A 7 -4.87 10.31 5.38
CA ILE A 7 -3.76 9.45 5.76
C ILE A 7 -3.58 9.58 7.28
N LEU A 8 -3.64 8.44 7.98
CA LEU A 8 -3.35 8.39 9.40
C LEU A 8 -1.85 8.24 9.65
N ASN A 9 -1.19 7.47 8.82
CA ASN A 9 0.25 7.29 8.86
C ASN A 9 0.77 6.80 7.52
N ALA A 10 1.95 7.25 7.13
CA ALA A 10 2.67 6.73 5.97
C ALA A 10 4.07 6.32 6.43
N GLU A 11 4.39 5.04 6.25
CA GLU A 11 5.68 4.51 6.64
C GLU A 11 6.76 4.87 5.62
N PRO A 12 8.04 4.90 6.04
CA PRO A 12 9.13 5.11 5.09
C PRO A 12 9.19 4.02 4.03
N LEU A 13 9.83 4.33 2.90
CA LEU A 13 10.07 3.36 1.84
C LEU A 13 10.89 2.19 2.38
N ALA A 14 10.40 0.97 2.17
CA ALA A 14 11.09 -0.26 2.50
C ALA A 14 11.52 -0.94 1.20
N SER A 15 12.77 -1.41 1.18
CA SER A 15 13.33 -2.11 0.02
C SER A 15 13.89 -3.44 0.48
N ARG A 16 13.63 -4.47 -0.31
CA ARG A 16 14.20 -5.81 -0.06
C ARG A 16 14.68 -6.41 -1.37
N THR A 17 15.75 -7.20 -1.29
CA THR A 17 16.25 -7.94 -2.42
C THR A 17 15.70 -9.35 -2.38
N TYR A 18 15.28 -9.86 -3.54
CA TYR A 18 14.81 -11.24 -3.67
C TYR A 18 15.35 -11.85 -4.96
N THR A 19 15.36 -13.19 -5.01
CA THR A 19 15.78 -13.94 -6.19
C THR A 19 14.55 -14.34 -7.00
N ALA A 20 14.47 -13.91 -8.26
CA ALA A 20 13.41 -14.29 -9.16
C ALA A 20 13.59 -15.74 -9.63
N GLN A 21 12.55 -16.32 -10.24
CA GLN A 21 12.57 -17.72 -10.71
C GLN A 21 13.70 -17.99 -11.70
N ASN A 22 14.11 -16.99 -12.48
CA ASN A 22 15.21 -17.12 -13.43
C ASN A 22 16.61 -16.95 -12.81
N GLY A 23 16.70 -16.84 -11.48
CA GLY A 23 17.96 -16.66 -10.76
C GLY A 23 18.43 -15.21 -10.66
N GLU A 24 17.73 -14.26 -11.26
CA GLU A 24 18.11 -12.85 -11.19
C GLU A 24 17.80 -12.27 -9.82
N GLN A 25 18.70 -11.40 -9.35
CA GLN A 25 18.45 -10.59 -8.15
C GLN A 25 17.58 -9.41 -8.52
N ARG A 26 16.50 -9.20 -7.75
CA ARG A 26 15.58 -8.09 -7.94
C ARG A 26 15.32 -7.37 -6.63
N VAL A 27 14.94 -6.11 -6.73
CA VAL A 27 14.59 -5.29 -5.58
C VAL A 27 13.09 -5.03 -5.59
N ALA A 28 12.44 -5.33 -4.48
CA ALA A 28 11.04 -4.97 -4.25
C ALA A 28 10.99 -3.75 -3.35
N ASN A 29 10.30 -2.70 -3.81
CA ASN A 29 10.08 -1.48 -3.05
C ASN A 29 8.63 -1.42 -2.62
N GLU A 30 8.39 -1.09 -1.37
CA GLU A 30 7.03 -0.93 -0.86
C GLU A 30 6.97 0.18 0.19
N ARG A 31 5.79 0.76 0.30
CA ARG A 31 5.47 1.76 1.31
C ARG A 31 4.07 1.47 1.83
N LYS A 32 3.93 1.35 3.14
CA LYS A 32 2.63 1.11 3.75
C LYS A 32 2.00 2.43 4.17
N VAL A 33 0.72 2.55 3.89
CA VAL A 33 -0.08 3.74 4.21
C VAL A 33 -1.32 3.31 4.97
N HIS A 34 -1.50 3.89 6.15
CA HIS A 34 -2.71 3.69 6.95
C HIS A 34 -3.69 4.80 6.61
N PHE A 35 -4.82 4.43 6.04
CA PHE A 35 -5.80 5.36 5.47
C PHE A 35 -7.15 5.20 6.15
N SER A 36 -7.85 6.32 6.36
CA SER A 36 -9.19 6.33 6.97
C SER A 36 -10.17 7.03 6.04
N ASP A 37 -11.31 6.38 5.79
CA ASP A 37 -12.41 6.97 5.02
C ASP A 37 -13.43 7.74 5.90
N GLY A 38 -13.13 7.85 7.19
CA GLY A 38 -14.02 8.49 8.16
C GLY A 38 -14.95 7.54 8.91
N THR A 39 -15.17 6.33 8.39
CA THR A 39 -15.97 5.30 9.04
C THR A 39 -15.12 4.14 9.55
N GLY A 40 -13.99 3.92 8.94
CA GLY A 40 -13.04 2.89 9.32
C GLY A 40 -11.68 3.18 8.73
N SER A 41 -10.72 2.34 9.03
CA SER A 41 -9.37 2.49 8.50
C SER A 41 -8.85 1.17 7.96
N PHE A 42 -7.88 1.25 7.06
CA PHE A 42 -7.23 0.09 6.49
C PHE A 42 -5.76 0.39 6.22
N LEU A 43 -4.97 -0.67 6.22
CA LEU A 43 -3.56 -0.60 5.85
C LEU A 43 -3.43 -1.01 4.39
N ALA A 44 -2.88 -0.12 3.57
CA ALA A 44 -2.68 -0.34 2.15
C ALA A 44 -1.20 -0.23 1.81
N THR A 45 -0.81 -0.80 0.67
CA THR A 45 0.58 -0.84 0.25
C THR A 45 0.74 -0.22 -1.13
N MET A 46 1.68 0.71 -1.27
CA MET A 46 2.21 1.14 -2.56
C MET A 46 3.41 0.26 -2.89
N ILE A 47 3.50 -0.20 -4.14
CA ILE A 47 4.60 -1.06 -4.58
C ILE A 47 5.27 -0.50 -5.83
N GLY A 48 6.53 -0.87 -6.03
CA GLY A 48 7.30 -0.48 -7.20
C GLY A 48 7.45 1.01 -7.36
N ASP A 49 7.23 1.51 -8.57
CA ASP A 49 7.39 2.92 -8.89
C ASP A 49 6.42 3.84 -8.13
N ASN A 50 5.22 3.36 -7.83
CA ASN A 50 4.28 4.13 -7.01
C ASN A 50 4.84 4.41 -5.63
N ALA A 51 5.57 3.46 -5.06
CA ALA A 51 6.19 3.61 -3.76
C ALA A 51 7.41 4.54 -3.81
N THR A 52 8.27 4.38 -4.83
CA THR A 52 9.53 5.14 -4.94
C THR A 52 9.31 6.57 -5.39
N ARG A 53 8.28 6.84 -6.20
CA ARG A 53 8.01 8.14 -6.79
C ARG A 53 6.96 8.96 -6.05
N TRP A 54 6.51 8.52 -4.89
CA TRP A 54 5.50 9.27 -4.15
C TRP A 54 6.10 10.56 -3.59
N ILE A 55 5.73 11.68 -4.23
CA ILE A 55 6.33 12.98 -3.98
C ILE A 55 5.88 13.62 -2.66
N HIS A 56 4.81 13.09 -2.04
CA HIS A 56 4.23 13.64 -0.81
C HIS A 56 4.71 12.92 0.45
N GLU A 57 5.78 12.14 0.35
CA GLU A 57 6.30 11.34 1.47
C GLU A 57 6.59 12.18 2.71
N HIS A 58 7.13 13.38 2.54
CA HIS A 58 7.56 14.22 3.65
C HIS A 58 6.53 15.26 4.07
N ASP A 59 5.49 15.46 3.26
CA ASP A 59 4.50 16.52 3.49
C ASP A 59 3.05 16.04 3.55
N TRP A 60 2.82 14.73 3.61
CA TRP A 60 1.46 14.19 3.60
C TRP A 60 0.61 14.71 4.77
N ARG A 61 1.23 15.10 5.89
CA ARG A 61 0.53 15.65 7.04
C ARG A 61 -0.06 17.04 6.78
N ASN A 62 0.40 17.71 5.74
CA ASN A 62 -0.09 19.04 5.38
C ASN A 62 -1.43 18.99 4.66
N PHE A 63 -1.89 17.82 4.28
CA PHE A 63 -3.14 17.65 3.55
C PHE A 63 -4.17 16.93 4.42
N SER A 64 -5.39 17.47 4.45
CA SER A 64 -6.48 16.92 5.25
C SER A 64 -7.39 15.97 4.50
N LEU A 65 -7.34 15.98 3.16
CA LEU A 65 -8.19 15.13 2.33
C LEU A 65 -7.39 14.58 1.15
N TRP A 66 -7.51 13.28 0.95
CA TRP A 66 -6.83 12.54 -0.12
C TRP A 66 -7.82 11.71 -0.90
N ALA A 67 -7.53 11.51 -2.18
CA ALA A 67 -8.19 10.47 -2.99
C ALA A 67 -7.25 9.28 -3.09
N CYS A 68 -7.75 8.11 -2.72
CA CYS A 68 -7.00 6.86 -2.76
C CYS A 68 -7.70 5.89 -3.70
N ASP A 69 -7.05 5.53 -4.79
CA ASP A 69 -7.51 4.47 -5.67
C ASP A 69 -6.71 3.21 -5.37
N PHE A 70 -7.39 2.08 -5.19
CA PHE A 70 -6.75 0.85 -4.76
C PHE A 70 -7.43 -0.38 -5.35
N ASN A 71 -6.67 -1.46 -5.40
CA ASN A 71 -7.15 -2.79 -5.79
C ASN A 71 -7.15 -3.71 -4.57
N LEU A 72 -8.15 -4.60 -4.53
CA LEU A 72 -8.22 -5.67 -3.54
C LEU A 72 -7.82 -6.98 -4.21
N THR A 73 -6.94 -7.72 -3.56
CA THR A 73 -6.51 -9.04 -4.01
C THR A 73 -6.57 -10.01 -2.84
N SER A 74 -7.29 -11.12 -3.01
CA SER A 74 -7.36 -12.15 -1.98
C SER A 74 -6.37 -13.26 -2.26
N ARG A 75 -5.72 -13.73 -1.20
CA ARG A 75 -4.79 -14.87 -1.23
C ARG A 75 -5.28 -15.95 -0.32
N ASP A 76 -5.28 -17.20 -0.79
CA ASP A 76 -5.53 -18.36 0.04
C ASP A 76 -4.21 -18.88 0.60
N TYR A 77 -4.23 -19.25 1.87
CA TYR A 77 -3.09 -19.79 2.57
C TYR A 77 -3.53 -20.97 3.42
N VAL A 78 -2.82 -22.09 3.34
CA VAL A 78 -3.11 -23.27 4.15
C VAL A 78 -1.95 -23.51 5.10
N LYS A 79 -2.24 -23.51 6.40
CA LYS A 79 -1.27 -23.82 7.46
C LYS A 79 -1.90 -24.80 8.45
N ASP A 80 -1.20 -25.90 8.72
CA ASP A 80 -1.64 -26.94 9.66
C ASP A 80 -3.06 -27.46 9.36
N GLY A 81 -3.41 -27.57 8.07
CA GLY A 81 -4.72 -28.02 7.65
C GLY A 81 -5.82 -26.96 7.71
N ASN A 82 -5.51 -25.76 8.18
CA ASN A 82 -6.47 -24.65 8.25
C ASN A 82 -6.30 -23.74 7.04
N LYS A 83 -7.42 -23.45 6.38
CA LYS A 83 -7.45 -22.49 5.27
C LYS A 83 -7.65 -21.08 5.81
N MET A 84 -6.76 -20.17 5.41
CA MET A 84 -6.85 -18.75 5.75
C MET A 84 -6.93 -17.94 4.47
N VAL A 85 -7.68 -16.85 4.50
CA VAL A 85 -7.80 -15.92 3.38
C VAL A 85 -7.28 -14.56 3.83
N PHE A 86 -6.31 -14.03 3.07
CA PHE A 86 -5.79 -12.68 3.29
C PHE A 86 -6.21 -11.78 2.15
N THR A 87 -6.60 -10.57 2.48
CA THR A 87 -6.91 -9.55 1.49
C THR A 87 -5.81 -8.50 1.51
N ASP A 88 -5.16 -8.32 0.36
CA ASP A 88 -4.15 -7.27 0.16
C ASP A 88 -4.82 -6.07 -0.48
N ILE A 89 -4.51 -4.89 0.03
CA ILE A 89 -4.97 -3.61 -0.51
C ILE A 89 -3.77 -2.91 -1.11
N THR A 90 -3.78 -2.77 -2.44
CA THR A 90 -2.67 -2.16 -3.19
C THR A 90 -3.12 -0.82 -3.75
N ILE A 91 -2.41 0.24 -3.34
CA ILE A 91 -2.70 1.59 -3.82
C ILE A 91 -2.18 1.74 -5.23
N THR A 92 -3.06 2.11 -6.16
CA THR A 92 -2.70 2.42 -7.54
C THR A 92 -2.50 3.92 -7.74
N LYS A 93 -3.21 4.75 -6.96
CA LYS A 93 -3.08 6.21 -7.03
C LYS A 93 -3.45 6.82 -5.69
N LEU A 94 -2.63 7.77 -5.24
CA LEU A 94 -2.85 8.49 -3.98
C LEU A 94 -2.51 9.96 -4.22
N VAL A 95 -3.53 10.82 -4.22
CA VAL A 95 -3.38 12.24 -4.53
C VAL A 95 -4.05 13.12 -3.47
N PRO A 96 -3.41 14.23 -3.09
CA PRO A 96 -4.02 15.16 -2.15
C PRO A 96 -5.09 16.00 -2.84
N LEU A 97 -6.16 16.27 -2.11
CA LEU A 97 -7.28 17.11 -2.58
C LEU A 97 -7.31 18.45 -1.84
N ILE A 98 -7.06 18.45 -0.55
CA ILE A 98 -7.08 19.67 0.28
C ILE A 98 -5.96 19.61 1.31
#